data_623d66d33ebb62fdc9df460ad1462525
#
_entry.id   623d66d33ebb62fdc9df460ad1462525
#
_cell.length_a   1.000
_cell.length_b   1.000
_cell.length_c   1.000
_cell.angle_alpha   90.00
_cell.angle_beta   90.00
_cell.angle_gamma   90.00
#
_symmetry.space_group_name_H-M   'P 1'
#
loop_
_entity.id
_entity.type
_entity.pdbx_description
1 polymer ?
#
loop_
_entity_poly.entity_id
_entity_poly.type
_entity_poly.pdbx_seq_one_letter_code
_entity_poly.pdbx_strand_id
1 'polypeptide(L)'
;MKTQENHTTKEPVIRIKNLCKKFGDQVVLDNFCLEMYEGENLVLMGKSGSGKSVMIKCMVGLMEPDSGEIEVLGKNILEMKHHEMDALRAEIGFLFQGSALYDSMTVQENLEFPLRRHTQKMNGSTPEVLINEALENVGLAKTKELMPAELSGGMQRRIALARALILKPRIILYDEPTTGLDPITSKEIILLMMKVQEVYHTSSLIITHDVDCARVISNRMILLLEGTNYAEGTFKELATSEDPKIKAFFK
;
A
#
# COMPACT_ATOMS: atom_id res chain seq x y z
N MET A 1 33.94 2.50 11.18
CA MET A 1 33.66 1.09 11.51
C MET A 1 32.18 0.88 11.22
N LYS A 2 31.87 0.17 10.13
CA LYS A 2 30.49 -0.17 9.73
C LYS A 2 30.03 -1.30 10.65
N THR A 3 29.08 -1.03 11.51
CA THR A 3 28.31 -2.06 12.22
C THR A 3 27.42 -2.74 11.20
N GLN A 4 27.86 -3.89 10.69
CA GLN A 4 27.00 -4.84 9.99
C GLN A 4 26.10 -5.45 11.06
N GLU A 5 24.88 -4.92 11.21
CA GLU A 5 23.81 -5.66 11.89
C GLU A 5 23.40 -6.81 11.00
N ASN A 6 23.43 -8.01 11.57
CA ASN A 6 23.00 -9.28 10.97
C ASN A 6 21.54 -9.17 10.46
N HIS A 7 21.35 -8.83 9.19
CA HIS A 7 20.13 -9.17 8.50
C HIS A 7 20.14 -10.68 8.28
N THR A 8 19.53 -11.42 9.19
CA THR A 8 19.04 -12.77 8.94
C THR A 8 18.37 -12.78 7.56
N THR A 9 18.72 -13.77 6.75
CA THR A 9 18.37 -13.97 5.34
C THR A 9 16.84 -14.12 5.10
N LYS A 10 16.04 -13.11 5.43
CA LYS A 10 14.63 -13.07 5.04
C LYS A 10 14.55 -12.64 3.60
N GLU A 11 13.96 -13.47 2.75
CA GLU A 11 13.63 -13.05 1.38
C GLU A 11 12.61 -11.92 1.40
N PRO A 12 12.79 -10.87 0.61
CA PRO A 12 11.85 -9.77 0.55
C PRO A 12 10.51 -10.22 -0.06
N VAL A 13 9.42 -9.70 0.47
CA VAL A 13 8.07 -9.93 -0.09
C VAL A 13 7.81 -9.08 -1.34
N ILE A 14 8.52 -7.96 -1.48
CA ILE A 14 8.62 -7.16 -2.71
C ILE A 14 10.08 -6.86 -2.97
N ARG A 15 10.54 -7.10 -4.19
CA ARG A 15 11.87 -6.71 -4.68
C ARG A 15 11.74 -6.04 -6.04
N ILE A 16 12.26 -4.83 -6.15
CA ILE A 16 12.35 -4.07 -7.39
C ILE A 16 13.82 -3.77 -7.63
N LYS A 17 14.32 -4.10 -8.84
CA LYS A 17 15.71 -3.84 -9.23
C LYS A 17 15.76 -3.07 -10.52
N ASN A 18 16.50 -1.94 -10.51
CA ASN A 18 16.82 -1.11 -11.66
C ASN A 18 15.58 -0.78 -12.52
N LEU A 19 14.45 -0.50 -11.86
CA LEU A 19 13.20 -0.20 -12.55
C LEU A 19 13.29 1.15 -13.26
N CYS A 20 13.07 1.14 -14.57
CA CYS A 20 13.04 2.34 -15.38
C CYS A 20 11.67 2.50 -16.04
N LYS A 21 11.17 3.75 -16.07
CA LYS A 21 9.95 4.13 -16.80
C LYS A 21 10.03 5.55 -17.28
N LYS A 22 9.75 5.75 -18.58
CA LYS A 22 9.66 7.05 -19.22
C LYS A 22 8.33 7.21 -19.98
N PHE A 23 7.93 8.44 -20.20
CA PHE A 23 6.81 8.83 -21.05
C PHE A 23 7.31 9.90 -22.05
N GLY A 24 7.43 9.52 -23.31
CA GLY A 24 8.16 10.33 -24.28
C GLY A 24 9.60 10.58 -23.81
N ASP A 25 10.01 11.85 -23.70
CA ASP A 25 11.33 12.24 -23.21
C ASP A 25 11.43 12.35 -21.68
N GLN A 26 10.31 12.29 -20.98
CA GLN A 26 10.29 12.43 -19.51
C GLN A 26 10.61 11.11 -18.83
N VAL A 27 11.76 11.03 -18.16
CA VAL A 27 12.11 9.92 -17.27
C VAL A 27 11.37 10.10 -15.93
N VAL A 28 10.61 9.09 -15.51
CA VAL A 28 9.82 9.10 -14.29
C VAL A 28 10.41 8.20 -13.21
N LEU A 29 10.92 7.04 -13.62
CA LEU A 29 11.72 6.15 -12.77
C LEU A 29 13.05 5.88 -13.48
N ASP A 30 14.14 6.02 -12.73
CA ASP A 30 15.51 5.85 -13.24
C ASP A 30 16.29 4.93 -12.30
N ASN A 31 16.49 3.68 -12.72
CA ASN A 31 17.17 2.66 -11.94
C ASN A 31 16.65 2.56 -10.49
N PHE A 32 15.34 2.70 -10.32
CA PHE A 32 14.71 2.65 -9.00
C PHE A 32 14.82 1.24 -8.41
N CYS A 33 15.27 1.16 -7.17
CA CYS A 33 15.38 -0.08 -6.41
C CYS A 33 14.61 0.01 -5.09
N LEU A 34 13.95 -1.10 -4.69
CA LEU A 34 13.23 -1.22 -3.42
C LEU A 34 13.21 -2.68 -2.99
N GLU A 35 13.43 -2.93 -1.71
CA GLU A 35 13.12 -4.20 -1.08
C GLU A 35 12.21 -3.96 0.11
N MET A 36 11.17 -4.79 0.28
CA MET A 36 10.26 -4.78 1.44
C MET A 36 10.20 -6.18 2.04
N TYR A 37 10.29 -6.26 3.34
CA TYR A 37 10.34 -7.54 4.07
C TYR A 37 9.01 -7.87 4.75
N GLU A 38 8.85 -9.15 5.10
CA GLU A 38 7.64 -9.64 5.76
C GLU A 38 7.40 -8.94 7.11
N GLY A 39 6.16 -8.46 7.32
CA GLY A 39 5.74 -7.75 8.53
C GLY A 39 6.24 -6.30 8.60
N GLU A 40 6.87 -5.78 7.54
CA GLU A 40 7.39 -4.43 7.50
C GLU A 40 6.32 -3.41 7.06
N ASN A 41 6.30 -2.24 7.70
CA ASN A 41 5.69 -1.03 7.20
C ASN A 41 6.77 -0.18 6.52
N LEU A 42 6.89 -0.29 5.21
CA LEU A 42 7.79 0.53 4.40
C LEU A 42 7.06 1.76 3.90
N VAL A 43 7.54 2.94 4.25
CA VAL A 43 6.98 4.21 3.73
C VAL A 43 7.80 4.70 2.55
N LEU A 44 7.13 4.93 1.42
CA LEU A 44 7.72 5.59 0.26
C LEU A 44 7.26 7.05 0.21
N MET A 45 8.17 7.95 0.49
CA MET A 45 7.93 9.39 0.48
C MET A 45 8.49 10.04 -0.77
N GLY A 46 7.79 11.02 -1.33
CA GLY A 46 8.24 11.74 -2.52
C GLY A 46 7.27 12.87 -2.88
N LYS A 47 7.77 13.90 -3.58
CA LYS A 47 6.93 15.00 -4.04
C LYS A 47 5.82 14.51 -4.98
N SER A 48 4.76 15.31 -5.15
CA SER A 48 3.75 15.03 -6.18
C SER A 48 4.43 14.93 -7.55
N GLY A 49 4.04 13.93 -8.34
CA GLY A 49 4.64 13.68 -9.65
C GLY A 49 6.02 12.99 -9.64
N SER A 50 6.56 12.57 -8.48
CA SER A 50 7.89 11.93 -8.42
C SER A 50 7.94 10.48 -8.93
N GLY A 51 6.82 9.89 -9.38
CA GLY A 51 6.78 8.54 -9.92
C GLY A 51 6.20 7.46 -9.00
N LYS A 52 5.78 7.80 -7.77
CA LYS A 52 5.22 6.83 -6.78
C LYS A 52 4.09 5.98 -7.35
N SER A 53 3.08 6.62 -7.95
CA SER A 53 1.94 5.90 -8.55
C SER A 53 2.32 5.11 -9.80
N VAL A 54 3.35 5.54 -10.54
CA VAL A 54 3.90 4.80 -11.68
C VAL A 54 4.56 3.51 -11.19
N MET A 55 5.36 3.60 -10.13
CA MET A 55 6.02 2.44 -9.51
C MET A 55 4.98 1.42 -9.04
N ILE A 56 3.92 1.85 -8.30
CA ILE A 56 2.84 0.94 -7.88
C ILE A 56 2.17 0.27 -9.08
N LYS A 57 1.83 1.05 -10.14
CA LYS A 57 1.17 0.49 -11.32
C LYS A 57 2.06 -0.56 -12.02
N CYS A 58 3.36 -0.34 -12.07
CA CYS A 58 4.30 -1.35 -12.56
C CYS A 58 4.28 -2.59 -11.67
N MET A 59 4.36 -2.41 -10.34
CA MET A 59 4.42 -3.49 -9.36
C MET A 59 3.18 -4.39 -9.35
N VAL A 60 1.98 -3.85 -9.62
CA VAL A 60 0.74 -4.64 -9.70
C VAL A 60 0.40 -5.08 -11.13
N GLY A 61 1.30 -4.86 -12.09
CA GLY A 61 1.12 -5.26 -13.49
C GLY A 61 0.00 -4.49 -14.21
N LEU A 62 -0.28 -3.25 -13.81
CA LEU A 62 -1.18 -2.33 -14.52
C LEU A 62 -0.43 -1.45 -15.54
N MET A 63 0.88 -1.46 -15.47
CA MET A 63 1.77 -0.73 -16.37
C MET A 63 3.04 -1.54 -16.59
N GLU A 64 3.47 -1.68 -17.83
CA GLU A 64 4.73 -2.32 -18.16
C GLU A 64 5.88 -1.31 -18.00
N PRO A 65 6.96 -1.65 -17.25
CA PRO A 65 8.15 -0.84 -17.19
C PRO A 65 8.94 -0.92 -18.51
N ASP A 66 9.85 0.03 -18.74
CA ASP A 66 10.71 0.00 -19.91
C ASP A 66 11.91 -0.96 -19.69
N SER A 67 12.35 -1.13 -18.44
CA SER A 67 13.36 -2.12 -18.03
C SER A 67 13.33 -2.33 -16.52
N GLY A 68 14.07 -3.33 -16.03
CA GLY A 68 14.20 -3.69 -14.63
C GLY A 68 13.49 -4.99 -14.29
N GLU A 69 13.54 -5.37 -13.03
CA GLU A 69 12.95 -6.59 -12.50
C GLU A 69 11.98 -6.24 -11.35
N ILE A 70 10.86 -6.93 -11.29
CA ILE A 70 9.89 -6.81 -10.20
C ILE A 70 9.48 -8.19 -9.73
N GLU A 71 9.83 -8.51 -8.49
CA GLU A 71 9.40 -9.72 -7.81
C GLU A 71 8.43 -9.38 -6.68
N VAL A 72 7.30 -10.08 -6.65
CA VAL A 72 6.31 -9.98 -5.56
C VAL A 72 6.00 -11.38 -5.06
N LEU A 73 6.18 -11.60 -3.75
CA LEU A 73 6.02 -12.91 -3.11
C LEU A 73 6.83 -14.01 -3.82
N GLY A 74 8.08 -13.69 -4.22
CA GLY A 74 8.99 -14.59 -4.91
C GLY A 74 8.64 -14.88 -6.37
N LYS A 75 7.73 -14.12 -6.99
CA LYS A 75 7.32 -14.30 -8.38
C LYS A 75 7.71 -13.09 -9.22
N ASN A 76 8.38 -13.32 -10.35
CA ASN A 76 8.65 -12.26 -11.33
C ASN A 76 7.35 -11.89 -12.07
N ILE A 77 6.81 -10.71 -11.78
CA ILE A 77 5.50 -10.30 -12.32
C ILE A 77 5.52 -10.01 -13.82
N LEU A 78 6.68 -9.70 -14.38
CA LEU A 78 6.83 -9.39 -15.81
C LEU A 78 6.72 -10.65 -16.70
N GLU A 79 6.90 -11.84 -16.12
CA GLU A 79 6.80 -13.12 -16.80
C GLU A 79 5.46 -13.82 -16.56
N MET A 80 4.59 -13.26 -15.68
CA MET A 80 3.34 -13.89 -15.28
C MET A 80 2.27 -13.80 -16.37
N LYS A 81 1.51 -14.89 -16.52
CA LYS A 81 0.29 -14.91 -17.32
C LYS A 81 -0.85 -14.20 -16.57
N HIS A 82 -1.88 -13.81 -17.32
CA HIS A 82 -3.02 -13.04 -16.78
C HIS A 82 -3.69 -13.70 -15.56
N HIS A 83 -3.92 -15.02 -15.59
CA HIS A 83 -4.55 -15.76 -14.48
C HIS A 83 -3.63 -15.87 -13.25
N GLU A 84 -2.31 -15.95 -13.45
CA GLU A 84 -1.33 -15.95 -12.36
C GLU A 84 -1.26 -14.56 -11.68
N MET A 85 -1.33 -13.50 -12.49
CA MET A 85 -1.40 -12.13 -12.01
C MET A 85 -2.68 -11.87 -11.20
N ASP A 86 -3.84 -12.40 -11.63
CA ASP A 86 -5.09 -12.29 -10.88
C ASP A 86 -5.00 -12.99 -9.51
N ALA A 87 -4.38 -14.17 -9.47
CA ALA A 87 -4.11 -14.88 -8.21
C ALA A 87 -3.15 -14.09 -7.30
N LEU A 88 -2.10 -13.47 -7.87
CA LEU A 88 -1.17 -12.63 -7.11
C LEU A 88 -1.86 -11.38 -6.56
N ARG A 89 -2.71 -10.71 -7.35
CA ARG A 89 -3.46 -9.53 -6.90
C ARG A 89 -4.41 -9.84 -5.74
N ALA A 90 -4.90 -11.08 -5.62
CA ALA A 90 -5.69 -11.51 -4.45
C ALA A 90 -4.85 -11.59 -3.15
N GLU A 91 -3.51 -11.64 -3.24
CA GLU A 91 -2.59 -11.56 -2.11
C GLU A 91 -2.19 -10.10 -1.78
N ILE A 92 -2.68 -9.12 -2.55
CA ILE A 92 -2.35 -7.70 -2.41
C ILE A 92 -3.64 -6.91 -2.17
N GLY A 93 -3.83 -6.37 -0.99
CA GLY A 93 -4.87 -5.38 -0.71
C GLY A 93 -4.44 -4.00 -1.20
N PHE A 94 -5.36 -3.23 -1.76
CA PHE A 94 -5.06 -1.89 -2.25
C PHE A 94 -6.05 -0.85 -1.69
N LEU A 95 -5.53 0.14 -0.97
CA LEU A 95 -6.26 1.33 -0.56
C LEU A 95 -5.83 2.52 -1.43
N PHE A 96 -6.70 2.91 -2.35
CA PHE A 96 -6.48 4.06 -3.25
C PHE A 96 -6.72 5.40 -2.56
N GLN A 97 -6.08 6.45 -3.02
CA GLN A 97 -6.22 7.82 -2.52
C GLN A 97 -7.68 8.30 -2.43
N GLY A 98 -8.53 8.00 -3.41
CA GLY A 98 -9.95 8.37 -3.45
C GLY A 98 -10.90 7.32 -2.87
N SER A 99 -10.44 6.37 -2.03
CA SER A 99 -11.20 5.20 -1.54
C SER A 99 -11.67 4.24 -2.65
N ALA A 100 -11.96 4.75 -3.85
CA ALA A 100 -12.35 4.01 -5.06
C ALA A 100 -13.50 3.00 -4.81
N LEU A 101 -14.47 3.35 -3.96
CA LEU A 101 -15.70 2.58 -3.80
C LEU A 101 -16.55 2.68 -5.09
N TYR A 102 -17.27 1.64 -5.40
CA TYR A 102 -18.24 1.66 -6.48
C TYR A 102 -19.49 2.42 -6.01
N ASP A 103 -19.74 3.60 -6.55
CA ASP A 103 -20.83 4.49 -6.15
C ASP A 103 -22.22 3.91 -6.38
N SER A 104 -22.35 2.97 -7.33
CA SER A 104 -23.60 2.25 -7.66
C SER A 104 -23.85 1.02 -6.81
N MET A 105 -22.99 0.71 -5.86
CA MET A 105 -23.06 -0.45 -4.98
C MET A 105 -23.16 -0.03 -3.53
N THR A 106 -23.95 -0.76 -2.73
CA THR A 106 -23.95 -0.63 -1.28
C THR A 106 -22.59 -0.98 -0.67
N VAL A 107 -22.40 -0.69 0.61
CA VAL A 107 -21.22 -1.11 1.36
C VAL A 107 -21.06 -2.63 1.29
N GLN A 108 -22.14 -3.39 1.49
CA GLN A 108 -22.11 -4.85 1.39
C GLN A 108 -21.63 -5.31 0.02
N GLU A 109 -22.20 -4.78 -1.06
CA GLU A 109 -21.85 -5.15 -2.43
C GLU A 109 -20.39 -4.79 -2.77
N ASN A 110 -19.90 -3.64 -2.30
CA ASN A 110 -18.49 -3.24 -2.42
C ASN A 110 -17.55 -4.26 -1.76
N LEU A 111 -17.92 -4.79 -0.59
CA LEU A 111 -17.11 -5.79 0.11
C LEU A 111 -17.26 -7.19 -0.50
N GLU A 112 -18.44 -7.54 -1.01
CA GLU A 112 -18.69 -8.82 -1.66
C GLU A 112 -17.99 -8.95 -3.02
N PHE A 113 -17.79 -7.84 -3.73
CA PHE A 113 -17.24 -7.82 -5.08
C PHE A 113 -15.91 -8.60 -5.23
N PRO A 114 -14.89 -8.41 -4.37
CA PRO A 114 -13.67 -9.22 -4.43
C PRO A 114 -13.93 -10.71 -4.15
N LEU A 115 -14.85 -11.05 -3.25
CA LEU A 115 -15.17 -12.43 -2.88
C LEU A 115 -15.78 -13.22 -4.04
N ARG A 116 -16.61 -12.56 -4.88
CA ARG A 116 -17.23 -13.19 -6.06
C ARG A 116 -16.19 -13.71 -7.06
N ARG A 117 -15.05 -13.05 -7.17
CA ARG A 117 -13.95 -13.44 -8.08
C ARG A 117 -12.97 -14.44 -7.47
N HIS A 118 -12.90 -14.51 -6.15
CA HIS A 118 -11.90 -15.28 -5.39
C HIS A 118 -12.56 -16.17 -4.34
N THR A 119 -13.54 -16.99 -4.75
CA THR A 119 -14.33 -17.88 -3.86
C THR A 119 -13.45 -18.84 -3.07
N GLN A 120 -12.31 -19.26 -3.64
CA GLN A 120 -11.31 -20.12 -2.95
C GLN A 120 -10.71 -19.46 -1.70
N LYS A 121 -10.70 -18.12 -1.62
CA LYS A 121 -10.21 -17.37 -0.45
C LYS A 121 -11.20 -17.37 0.72
N MET A 122 -12.44 -17.79 0.51
CA MET A 122 -13.44 -17.82 1.57
C MET A 122 -13.25 -18.96 2.58
N ASN A 123 -12.44 -19.97 2.24
CA ASN A 123 -12.09 -21.10 3.13
C ASN A 123 -13.33 -21.74 3.81
N GLY A 124 -14.42 -21.89 3.08
CA GLY A 124 -15.68 -22.46 3.58
C GLY A 124 -16.58 -21.47 4.35
N SER A 125 -16.15 -20.24 4.57
CA SER A 125 -16.99 -19.18 5.14
C SER A 125 -17.99 -18.66 4.11
N THR A 126 -19.12 -18.11 4.55
CA THR A 126 -20.05 -17.41 3.66
C THR A 126 -19.58 -15.95 3.45
N PRO A 127 -19.94 -15.31 2.32
CA PRO A 127 -19.66 -13.89 2.11
C PRO A 127 -20.16 -13.01 3.27
N GLU A 128 -21.34 -13.33 3.79
CA GLU A 128 -21.96 -12.56 4.88
C GLU A 128 -21.10 -12.56 6.16
N VAL A 129 -20.54 -13.70 6.54
CA VAL A 129 -19.67 -13.81 7.72
C VAL A 129 -18.42 -12.96 7.54
N LEU A 130 -17.78 -13.04 6.36
CA LEU A 130 -16.56 -12.28 6.07
C LEU A 130 -16.82 -10.77 6.00
N ILE A 131 -17.97 -10.36 5.44
CA ILE A 131 -18.38 -8.94 5.38
C ILE A 131 -18.63 -8.40 6.79
N ASN A 132 -19.34 -9.15 7.65
CA ASN A 132 -19.58 -8.72 9.03
C ASN A 132 -18.26 -8.56 9.79
N GLU A 133 -17.36 -9.56 9.71
CA GLU A 133 -16.02 -9.51 10.31
C GLU A 133 -15.24 -8.26 9.82
N ALA A 134 -15.23 -8.02 8.51
CA ALA A 134 -14.53 -6.88 7.93
C ALA A 134 -15.09 -5.53 8.41
N LEU A 135 -16.41 -5.40 8.51
CA LEU A 135 -17.07 -4.18 8.99
C LEU A 135 -16.85 -3.95 10.48
N GLU A 136 -16.88 -5.00 11.31
CA GLU A 136 -16.57 -4.93 12.73
C GLU A 136 -15.12 -4.46 12.97
N ASN A 137 -14.16 -4.99 12.19
CA ASN A 137 -12.74 -4.63 12.28
C ASN A 137 -12.47 -3.15 12.02
N VAL A 138 -13.29 -2.49 11.19
CA VAL A 138 -13.17 -1.05 10.89
C VAL A 138 -14.18 -0.19 11.70
N GLY A 139 -14.97 -0.80 12.61
CA GLY A 139 -15.93 -0.11 13.48
C GLY A 139 -17.18 0.39 12.76
N LEU A 140 -17.60 -0.26 11.66
CA LEU A 140 -18.72 0.16 10.82
C LEU A 140 -19.76 -0.95 10.58
N ALA A 141 -20.01 -1.80 11.58
CA ALA A 141 -20.94 -2.95 11.48
C ALA A 141 -22.37 -2.59 11.03
N LYS A 142 -22.82 -1.34 11.26
CA LYS A 142 -24.21 -0.90 10.98
C LYS A 142 -24.36 -0.22 9.60
N THR A 143 -23.34 -0.25 8.73
CA THR A 143 -23.35 0.52 7.48
C THR A 143 -23.60 -0.34 6.24
N LYS A 144 -23.92 -1.61 6.41
CA LYS A 144 -24.04 -2.61 5.33
C LYS A 144 -24.86 -2.13 4.11
N GLU A 145 -26.04 -1.57 4.41
CA GLU A 145 -27.04 -1.19 3.39
C GLU A 145 -26.83 0.23 2.84
N LEU A 146 -25.87 0.98 3.41
CA LEU A 146 -25.61 2.36 2.99
C LEU A 146 -24.90 2.40 1.63
N MET A 147 -25.19 3.45 0.86
CA MET A 147 -24.45 3.78 -0.35
C MET A 147 -23.20 4.62 0.01
N PRO A 148 -22.14 4.60 -0.81
CA PRO A 148 -20.95 5.44 -0.58
C PRO A 148 -21.27 6.92 -0.37
N ALA A 149 -22.27 7.46 -1.07
CA ALA A 149 -22.70 8.86 -0.94
C ALA A 149 -23.29 9.21 0.45
N GLU A 150 -23.71 8.21 1.23
CA GLU A 150 -24.26 8.39 2.58
C GLU A 150 -23.18 8.33 3.66
N LEU A 151 -21.92 8.05 3.28
CA LEU A 151 -20.80 7.91 4.20
C LEU A 151 -19.96 9.20 4.26
N SER A 152 -19.44 9.54 5.46
CA SER A 152 -18.39 10.55 5.58
C SER A 152 -17.09 10.09 4.88
N GLY A 153 -16.18 11.01 4.56
CA GLY A 153 -14.90 10.67 3.93
C GLY A 153 -14.07 9.67 4.75
N GLY A 154 -14.07 9.81 6.08
CA GLY A 154 -13.43 8.86 6.98
C GLY A 154 -14.10 7.48 6.97
N MET A 155 -15.44 7.42 6.93
CA MET A 155 -16.16 6.15 6.78
C MET A 155 -15.88 5.48 5.43
N GLN A 156 -15.87 6.25 4.32
CA GLN A 156 -15.49 5.72 3.01
C GLN A 156 -14.08 5.13 3.02
N ARG A 157 -13.12 5.80 3.69
CA ARG A 157 -11.74 5.32 3.81
C ARG A 157 -11.68 4.00 4.61
N ARG A 158 -12.44 3.89 5.70
CA ARG A 158 -12.53 2.66 6.50
C ARG A 158 -13.19 1.51 5.73
N ILE A 159 -14.26 1.76 4.96
CA ILE A 159 -14.88 0.74 4.10
C ILE A 159 -13.92 0.29 2.99
N ALA A 160 -13.20 1.22 2.36
CA ALA A 160 -12.20 0.89 1.35
C ALA A 160 -11.06 0.03 1.94
N LEU A 161 -10.65 0.29 3.19
CA LEU A 161 -9.70 -0.56 3.91
C LEU A 161 -10.29 -1.95 4.20
N ALA A 162 -11.54 -2.03 4.68
CA ALA A 162 -12.24 -3.31 4.88
C ALA A 162 -12.29 -4.13 3.59
N ARG A 163 -12.58 -3.47 2.44
CA ARG A 163 -12.56 -4.12 1.11
C ARG A 163 -11.17 -4.61 0.72
N ALA A 164 -10.12 -3.85 1.01
CA ALA A 164 -8.74 -4.26 0.75
C ALA A 164 -8.34 -5.49 1.58
N LEU A 165 -8.91 -5.65 2.78
CA LEU A 165 -8.61 -6.74 3.72
C LEU A 165 -9.46 -8.00 3.53
N ILE A 166 -10.58 -7.93 2.81
CA ILE A 166 -11.59 -9.00 2.80
C ILE A 166 -11.06 -10.35 2.29
N LEU A 167 -10.05 -10.32 1.41
CA LEU A 167 -9.36 -11.52 0.92
C LEU A 167 -8.20 -11.98 1.80
N LYS A 168 -7.99 -11.34 2.98
CA LYS A 168 -6.88 -11.60 3.91
C LYS A 168 -5.53 -11.58 3.18
N PRO A 169 -5.16 -10.45 2.56
CA PRO A 169 -3.95 -10.33 1.76
C PRO A 169 -2.69 -10.40 2.63
N ARG A 170 -1.56 -10.77 2.03
CA ARG A 170 -0.23 -10.75 2.67
C ARG A 170 0.43 -9.39 2.61
N ILE A 171 0.10 -8.61 1.59
CA ILE A 171 0.64 -7.26 1.35
C ILE A 171 -0.51 -6.27 1.25
N ILE A 172 -0.36 -5.08 1.84
CA ILE A 172 -1.28 -3.98 1.65
C ILE A 172 -0.54 -2.78 1.07
N LEU A 173 -1.08 -2.23 0.01
CA LEU A 173 -0.61 -1.00 -0.62
C LEU A 173 -1.53 0.14 -0.21
N TYR A 174 -0.97 1.15 0.42
CA TYR A 174 -1.68 2.37 0.81
C TYR A 174 -1.19 3.52 -0.08
N ASP A 175 -2.08 4.08 -0.87
CA ASP A 175 -1.78 5.26 -1.69
C ASP A 175 -2.45 6.49 -1.07
N GLU A 176 -1.64 7.32 -0.41
CA GLU A 176 -2.05 8.56 0.27
C GLU A 176 -3.23 8.34 1.24
N PRO A 177 -3.09 7.48 2.28
CA PRO A 177 -4.21 7.02 3.10
C PRO A 177 -4.88 8.12 3.92
N THR A 178 -4.18 9.21 4.24
CA THR A 178 -4.67 10.33 5.07
C THR A 178 -5.04 11.57 4.26
N THR A 179 -4.73 11.61 2.97
CA THR A 179 -4.96 12.79 2.13
C THR A 179 -6.46 13.11 2.02
N GLY A 180 -6.78 14.40 2.24
CA GLY A 180 -8.16 14.92 2.18
C GLY A 180 -9.00 14.67 3.43
N LEU A 181 -8.42 14.12 4.51
CA LEU A 181 -9.07 13.95 5.80
C LEU A 181 -8.64 15.05 6.77
N ASP A 182 -9.50 15.36 7.72
CA ASP A 182 -9.16 16.21 8.85
C ASP A 182 -8.13 15.53 9.79
N PRO A 183 -7.41 16.28 10.64
CA PRO A 183 -6.34 15.73 11.46
C PRO A 183 -6.78 14.65 12.44
N ILE A 184 -8.03 14.69 12.94
CA ILE A 184 -8.56 13.69 13.89
C ILE A 184 -8.82 12.39 13.14
N THR A 185 -9.55 12.47 12.03
CA THR A 185 -9.84 11.32 11.18
C THR A 185 -8.55 10.69 10.62
N SER A 186 -7.56 11.51 10.23
CA SER A 186 -6.24 11.03 9.79
C SER A 186 -5.56 10.15 10.85
N LYS A 187 -5.54 10.60 12.10
CA LYS A 187 -4.99 9.81 13.22
C LYS A 187 -5.74 8.49 13.42
N GLU A 188 -7.07 8.51 13.32
CA GLU A 188 -7.87 7.29 13.44
C GLU A 188 -7.56 6.27 12.33
N ILE A 189 -7.35 6.74 11.09
CA ILE A 189 -6.94 5.87 9.98
C ILE A 189 -5.55 5.30 10.22
N ILE A 190 -4.57 6.10 10.67
CA ILE A 190 -3.22 5.63 11.00
C ILE A 190 -3.27 4.54 12.08
N LEU A 191 -4.02 4.75 13.16
CA LEU A 191 -4.18 3.77 14.23
C LEU A 191 -4.86 2.48 13.72
N LEU A 192 -5.85 2.61 12.83
CA LEU A 192 -6.49 1.46 12.20
C LEU A 192 -5.51 0.67 11.31
N MET A 193 -4.66 1.35 10.54
CA MET A 193 -3.61 0.70 9.74
C MET A 193 -2.62 -0.08 10.63
N MET A 194 -2.20 0.48 11.75
CA MET A 194 -1.33 -0.20 12.72
C MET A 194 -2.02 -1.45 13.31
N LYS A 195 -3.29 -1.31 13.72
CA LYS A 195 -4.08 -2.45 14.22
C LYS A 195 -4.21 -3.56 13.17
N VAL A 196 -4.44 -3.20 11.91
CA VAL A 196 -4.52 -4.15 10.80
C VAL A 196 -3.22 -4.93 10.66
N GLN A 197 -2.07 -4.25 10.68
CA GLN A 197 -0.77 -4.92 10.62
C GLN A 197 -0.58 -5.90 11.78
N GLU A 198 -0.92 -5.49 12.99
CA GLU A 198 -0.79 -6.34 14.19
C GLU A 198 -1.71 -7.57 14.13
N VAL A 199 -2.97 -7.39 13.74
CA VAL A 199 -3.98 -8.47 13.73
C VAL A 199 -3.78 -9.43 12.56
N TYR A 200 -3.46 -8.91 11.36
CA TYR A 200 -3.37 -9.71 10.14
C TYR A 200 -1.92 -10.07 9.76
N HIS A 201 -0.92 -9.58 10.50
CA HIS A 201 0.51 -9.77 10.22
C HIS A 201 0.89 -9.42 8.77
N THR A 202 0.27 -8.37 8.22
CA THR A 202 0.49 -7.92 6.84
C THR A 202 1.79 -7.13 6.72
N SER A 203 2.39 -7.17 5.53
CA SER A 203 3.45 -6.24 5.13
C SER A 203 2.81 -5.06 4.40
N SER A 204 3.27 -3.84 4.65
CA SER A 204 2.61 -2.64 4.12
C SER A 204 3.58 -1.74 3.36
N LEU A 205 3.24 -1.40 2.11
CA LEU A 205 3.89 -0.31 1.38
C LEU A 205 2.97 0.91 1.41
N ILE A 206 3.43 1.98 2.07
CA ILE A 206 2.65 3.17 2.32
C ILE A 206 3.25 4.32 1.52
N ILE A 207 2.52 4.80 0.53
CA ILE A 207 2.87 6.02 -0.18
C ILE A 207 2.22 7.19 0.51
N THR A 208 3.01 8.16 0.94
CA THR A 208 2.49 9.38 1.55
C THR A 208 3.47 10.54 1.42
N HIS A 209 2.96 11.75 1.53
CA HIS A 209 3.73 12.98 1.76
C HIS A 209 3.47 13.54 3.17
N ASP A 210 2.62 12.87 3.96
CA ASP A 210 2.30 13.22 5.34
C ASP A 210 3.40 12.74 6.28
N VAL A 211 4.17 13.70 6.81
CA VAL A 211 5.31 13.44 7.72
C VAL A 211 4.84 12.84 9.04
N ASP A 212 3.66 13.23 9.54
CA ASP A 212 3.14 12.71 10.80
C ASP A 212 2.68 11.26 10.64
N CYS A 213 2.04 10.92 9.52
CA CYS A 213 1.74 9.55 9.15
C CYS A 213 3.02 8.71 9.09
N ALA A 214 4.02 9.17 8.33
CA ALA A 214 5.30 8.48 8.19
C ALA A 214 6.00 8.25 9.54
N ARG A 215 6.00 9.27 10.42
CA ARG A 215 6.61 9.20 11.76
C ARG A 215 6.01 8.10 12.64
N VAL A 216 4.69 7.93 12.56
CA VAL A 216 3.96 7.01 13.45
C VAL A 216 4.04 5.57 12.95
N ILE A 217 3.93 5.36 11.62
CA ILE A 217 3.70 4.02 11.07
C ILE A 217 4.94 3.34 10.52
N SER A 218 5.99 4.10 10.12
CA SER A 218 7.12 3.50 9.40
C SER A 218 8.06 2.69 10.30
N ASN A 219 8.42 1.49 9.83
CA ASN A 219 9.62 0.79 10.30
C ASN A 219 10.85 1.33 9.56
N ARG A 220 10.73 1.54 8.25
CA ARG A 220 11.74 2.07 7.35
C ARG A 220 11.09 2.95 6.30
N MET A 221 11.86 3.90 5.77
CA MET A 221 11.40 4.85 4.76
C MET A 221 12.35 4.88 3.58
N ILE A 222 11.80 5.15 2.42
CA ILE A 222 12.53 5.47 1.20
C ILE A 222 12.08 6.85 0.73
N LEU A 223 13.03 7.71 0.38
CA LEU A 223 12.77 8.99 -0.26
C LEU A 223 12.97 8.86 -1.77
N LEU A 224 11.87 8.95 -2.51
CA LEU A 224 11.88 8.95 -3.98
C LEU A 224 12.12 10.38 -4.48
N LEU A 225 13.28 10.60 -5.07
CA LEU A 225 13.66 11.87 -5.66
C LEU A 225 14.24 11.65 -7.06
N GLU A 226 13.77 12.44 -8.03
CA GLU A 226 14.26 12.37 -9.42
C GLU A 226 14.22 10.94 -10.02
N GLY A 227 13.17 10.18 -9.68
CA GLY A 227 12.96 8.82 -10.17
C GLY A 227 13.80 7.73 -9.48
N THR A 228 14.64 8.07 -8.51
CA THR A 228 15.55 7.15 -7.82
C THR A 228 15.20 6.96 -6.35
N ASN A 229 15.65 5.86 -5.74
CA ASN A 229 15.74 5.71 -4.29
C ASN A 229 16.93 6.58 -3.82
N TYR A 230 16.62 7.83 -3.45
CA TYR A 230 17.64 8.82 -3.09
C TYR A 230 18.22 8.59 -1.70
N ALA A 231 17.37 8.22 -0.75
CA ALA A 231 17.78 7.94 0.62
C ALA A 231 16.85 6.91 1.25
N GLU A 232 17.41 6.10 2.13
CA GLU A 232 16.72 5.04 2.85
C GLU A 232 17.20 4.97 4.29
N GLY A 233 16.27 4.75 5.23
CA GLY A 233 16.58 4.64 6.65
C GLY A 233 15.32 4.70 7.52
N THR A 234 15.50 4.73 8.84
CA THR A 234 14.42 5.00 9.78
C THR A 234 13.96 6.45 9.70
N PHE A 235 12.75 6.73 10.18
CA PHE A 235 12.26 8.12 10.28
C PHE A 235 13.27 9.03 11.00
N LYS A 236 13.84 8.55 12.11
CA LYS A 236 14.77 9.34 12.92
C LYS A 236 16.07 9.68 12.16
N GLU A 237 16.65 8.72 11.45
CA GLU A 237 17.86 8.91 10.66
C GLU A 237 17.64 9.95 9.55
N LEU A 238 16.53 9.81 8.80
CA LEU A 238 16.23 10.72 7.70
C LEU A 238 15.86 12.12 8.21
N ALA A 239 15.05 12.22 9.27
CA ALA A 239 14.65 13.52 9.84
C ALA A 239 15.82 14.31 10.45
N THR A 240 16.90 13.64 10.87
CA THR A 240 18.12 14.27 11.42
C THR A 240 19.24 14.43 10.40
N SER A 241 19.01 14.06 9.14
CA SER A 241 19.98 14.16 8.06
C SER A 241 20.39 15.61 7.81
N GLU A 242 21.68 15.85 7.56
CA GLU A 242 22.21 17.15 7.18
C GLU A 242 22.04 17.48 5.69
N ASP A 243 21.65 16.49 4.86
CA ASP A 243 21.44 16.67 3.43
C ASP A 243 20.24 17.63 3.18
N PRO A 244 20.46 18.75 2.47
CA PRO A 244 19.40 19.72 2.20
C PRO A 244 18.19 19.16 1.43
N LYS A 245 18.42 18.18 0.53
CA LYS A 245 17.35 17.53 -0.23
C LYS A 245 16.50 16.67 0.69
N ILE A 246 17.09 15.95 1.65
CA ILE A 246 16.37 15.15 2.64
C ILE A 246 15.62 16.07 3.62
N LYS A 247 16.28 17.10 4.18
CA LYS A 247 15.64 18.08 5.08
C LYS A 247 14.38 18.71 4.49
N ALA A 248 14.33 18.90 3.18
CA ALA A 248 13.18 19.49 2.50
C ALA A 248 11.90 18.66 2.60
N PHE A 249 11.98 17.36 2.94
CA PHE A 249 10.82 16.49 3.15
C PHE A 249 10.23 16.60 4.56
N PHE A 250 11.00 17.07 5.55
CA PHE A 250 10.61 17.11 6.96
C PHE A 250 10.32 18.54 7.48
N LYS A 251 10.29 19.50 6.59
CA LYS A 251 9.88 20.91 6.87
C LYS A 251 8.41 21.11 6.51
#